data_618dbb117f815e93e5072e1e15804577
#
_entry.id   618dbb117f815e93e5072e1e15804577
#
_cell.length_a   1.000
_cell.length_b   1.000
_cell.length_c   1.000
_cell.angle_alpha   90.00
_cell.angle_beta   90.00
_cell.angle_gamma   90.00
#
_symmetry.space_group_name_H-M   'P 1'
#
loop_
_entity.id
_entity.type
_entity.pdbx_description
1 polymer ?
#
loop_
_entity_poly.entity_id
_entity_poly.type
_entity_poly.pdbx_seq_one_letter_code
_entity_poly.pdbx_strand_id
1 'polypeptide(L)'
;MKEKLYTIPLNDAVNAGDECPFCYIERNVEQDLMDFVLGSCASYMESDVREDTDREGFCRTHMKKMFDYGNTLGNGWILKTYYKKLLSEMDGEFRHFRPQKQLSLIHI
;
A
#
# COMPACT_ATOMS: atom_id res chain seq x y z
N MET A 1 -6.39 29.26 -24.18
CA MET A 1 -5.52 28.06 -24.32
C MET A 1 -6.25 26.85 -23.73
N LYS A 2 -6.43 25.82 -24.51
CA LYS A 2 -7.10 24.62 -24.01
C LYS A 2 -6.18 23.90 -23.02
N GLU A 3 -6.67 23.69 -21.81
CA GLU A 3 -5.98 22.95 -20.78
C GLU A 3 -5.90 21.47 -21.18
N LYS A 4 -4.70 20.89 -21.10
CA LYS A 4 -4.53 19.47 -21.38
C LYS A 4 -4.88 18.65 -20.15
N LEU A 5 -5.44 17.47 -20.38
CA LEU A 5 -5.91 16.62 -19.27
C LEU A 5 -4.85 16.35 -18.21
N TYR A 6 -3.60 16.13 -18.62
CA TYR A 6 -2.52 15.86 -17.69
C TYR A 6 -1.99 17.10 -16.95
N THR A 7 -2.36 18.32 -17.40
CA THR A 7 -1.96 19.56 -16.71
C THR A 7 -2.99 20.02 -15.69
N ILE A 8 -4.20 19.46 -15.71
CA ILE A 8 -5.27 19.86 -14.78
C ILE A 8 -4.85 19.69 -13.33
N PRO A 9 -4.31 18.52 -12.88
CA PRO A 9 -3.88 18.38 -11.49
C PRO A 9 -2.79 19.35 -11.10
N LEU A 10 -1.87 19.66 -12.00
CA LEU A 10 -0.79 20.61 -11.75
C LEU A 10 -1.33 22.03 -11.59
N ASN A 11 -2.23 22.46 -12.47
CA ASN A 11 -2.86 23.78 -12.40
C ASN A 11 -3.70 23.91 -11.13
N ASP A 12 -4.44 22.86 -10.76
CA ASP A 12 -5.22 22.86 -9.53
C ASP A 12 -4.32 23.01 -8.29
N ALA A 13 -3.17 22.32 -8.29
CA ALA A 13 -2.22 22.39 -7.20
C ALA A 13 -1.65 23.80 -7.02
N VAL A 14 -1.29 24.47 -8.12
CA VAL A 14 -0.76 25.82 -8.11
C VAL A 14 -1.85 26.82 -7.67
N ASN A 15 -3.08 26.64 -8.17
CA ASN A 15 -4.18 27.56 -7.90
C ASN A 15 -4.77 27.42 -6.49
N ALA A 16 -4.55 26.28 -5.84
CA ALA A 16 -5.05 26.05 -4.48
C ALA A 16 -4.48 27.05 -3.46
N GLY A 17 -3.18 27.40 -3.56
CA GLY A 17 -2.58 28.49 -2.83
C GLY A 17 -2.41 28.30 -1.32
N ASP A 18 -2.87 27.20 -0.76
CA ASP A 18 -2.89 26.97 0.68
C ASP A 18 -1.79 26.00 1.16
N GLU A 19 -1.10 25.35 0.24
CA GLU A 19 0.03 24.49 0.57
C GLU A 19 1.00 24.37 -0.60
N CYS A 20 2.13 23.72 -0.38
CA CYS A 20 3.08 23.40 -1.44
C CYS A 20 2.39 22.61 -2.56
N PRO A 21 2.54 23.00 -3.84
CA PRO A 21 1.90 22.31 -4.96
C PRO A 21 2.24 20.80 -5.02
N PHE A 22 3.47 20.43 -4.68
CA PHE A 22 3.86 19.02 -4.67
C PHE A 22 3.18 18.25 -3.55
N CYS A 23 3.02 18.87 -2.38
CA CYS A 23 2.29 18.28 -1.26
C CYS A 23 0.81 18.12 -1.59
N TYR A 24 0.24 19.08 -2.29
CA TYR A 24 -1.14 19.02 -2.76
C TYR A 24 -1.34 17.82 -3.71
N ILE A 25 -0.45 17.67 -4.70
CA ILE A 25 -0.51 16.56 -5.66
C ILE A 25 -0.36 15.22 -4.94
N GLU A 26 0.61 15.09 -4.06
CA GLU A 26 0.84 13.86 -3.30
C GLU A 26 -0.40 13.46 -2.50
N ARG A 27 -1.00 14.39 -1.81
CA ARG A 27 -2.23 14.14 -1.03
C ARG A 27 -3.38 13.67 -1.91
N ASN A 28 -3.56 14.31 -3.07
CA ASN A 28 -4.63 13.95 -3.99
C ASN A 28 -4.40 12.57 -4.62
N VAL A 29 -3.17 12.25 -4.99
CA VAL A 29 -2.82 10.93 -5.53
C VAL A 29 -3.07 9.85 -4.49
N GLU A 30 -2.68 10.06 -3.23
CA GLU A 30 -2.96 9.12 -2.15
C GLU A 30 -4.47 8.91 -1.97
N GLN A 31 -5.24 9.99 -1.97
CA GLN A 31 -6.69 9.90 -1.81
C GLN A 31 -7.33 9.15 -2.99
N ASP A 32 -6.90 9.45 -4.20
CA ASP A 32 -7.41 8.78 -5.41
C ASP A 32 -7.09 7.28 -5.38
N LEU A 33 -5.91 6.91 -4.93
CA LEU A 33 -5.52 5.50 -4.78
C LEU A 33 -6.36 4.80 -3.70
N MET A 34 -6.61 5.45 -2.58
CA MET A 34 -7.48 4.91 -1.54
C MET A 34 -8.89 4.72 -2.06
N ASP A 35 -9.42 5.69 -2.78
CA ASP A 35 -10.75 5.61 -3.39
C ASP A 35 -10.82 4.51 -4.45
N PHE A 36 -9.75 4.32 -5.21
CA PHE A 36 -9.67 3.27 -6.21
C PHE A 36 -9.69 1.87 -5.57
N VAL A 37 -8.85 1.67 -4.56
CA VAL A 37 -8.70 0.35 -3.93
C VAL A 37 -9.88 0.03 -3.01
N LEU A 38 -10.26 0.97 -2.14
CA LEU A 38 -11.20 0.74 -1.05
C LEU A 38 -12.56 1.42 -1.25
N GLY A 39 -12.73 2.15 -2.35
CA GLY A 39 -13.97 2.85 -2.63
C GLY A 39 -15.05 1.95 -3.21
N SER A 40 -16.09 2.57 -3.77
CA SER A 40 -17.29 1.88 -4.27
C SER A 40 -16.99 0.90 -5.42
N CYS A 41 -15.91 1.11 -6.17
CA CYS A 41 -15.52 0.18 -7.23
C CYS A 41 -14.94 -1.13 -6.70
N ALA A 42 -14.56 -1.16 -5.43
CA ALA A 42 -14.00 -2.34 -4.77
C ALA A 42 -12.88 -3.01 -5.58
N SER A 43 -11.95 -2.20 -6.07
CA SER A 43 -10.86 -2.69 -6.93
C SER A 43 -9.95 -3.70 -6.22
N TYR A 44 -9.99 -3.74 -4.89
CA TYR A 44 -9.29 -4.77 -4.12
C TYR A 44 -9.74 -6.20 -4.48
N MET A 45 -10.92 -6.36 -5.07
CA MET A 45 -11.42 -7.66 -5.51
C MET A 45 -10.84 -8.11 -6.85
N GLU A 46 -10.26 -7.21 -7.61
CA GLU A 46 -9.66 -7.55 -8.89
C GLU A 46 -8.31 -8.24 -8.68
N SER A 47 -8.07 -9.30 -9.48
CA SER A 47 -6.90 -10.16 -9.29
C SER A 47 -5.58 -9.43 -9.48
N ASP A 48 -5.49 -8.51 -10.43
CA ASP A 48 -4.28 -7.73 -10.69
C ASP A 48 -3.98 -6.75 -9.56
N VAL A 49 -4.99 -6.05 -9.05
CA VAL A 49 -4.84 -5.14 -7.91
C VAL A 49 -4.45 -5.92 -6.67
N ARG A 50 -5.09 -7.06 -6.42
CA ARG A 50 -4.79 -7.90 -5.27
C ARG A 50 -3.37 -8.47 -5.34
N GLU A 51 -2.93 -8.87 -6.52
CA GLU A 51 -1.56 -9.33 -6.72
C GLU A 51 -0.55 -8.26 -6.35
N ASP A 52 -0.80 -7.01 -6.74
CA ASP A 52 0.06 -5.89 -6.40
C ASP A 52 0.05 -5.61 -4.89
N THR A 53 -1.12 -5.61 -4.25
CA THR A 53 -1.19 -5.38 -2.80
C THR A 53 -0.56 -6.51 -2.00
N ASP A 54 -0.66 -7.75 -2.47
CA ASP A 54 -0.03 -8.90 -1.81
C ASP A 54 1.50 -8.85 -1.95
N ARG A 55 2.00 -8.38 -3.09
CA ARG A 55 3.43 -8.30 -3.35
C ARG A 55 4.09 -7.16 -2.60
N GLU A 56 3.51 -5.96 -2.68
CA GLU A 56 4.12 -4.74 -2.15
C GLU A 56 3.82 -4.55 -0.66
N GLY A 57 2.64 -4.95 -0.23
CA GLY A 57 2.18 -4.68 1.12
C GLY A 57 1.95 -3.19 1.37
N PHE A 58 1.90 -2.83 2.63
CA PHE A 58 1.63 -1.44 3.03
C PHE A 58 2.56 -1.04 4.15
N CYS A 59 3.08 0.18 4.09
CA CYS A 59 3.82 0.75 5.20
C CYS A 59 2.87 1.11 6.34
N ARG A 60 3.42 1.39 7.51
CA ARG A 60 2.64 1.71 8.70
C ARG A 60 1.68 2.88 8.48
N THR A 61 2.16 3.92 7.81
CA THR A 61 1.36 5.13 7.53
C THR A 61 0.17 4.81 6.62
N HIS A 62 0.40 4.07 5.55
CA HIS A 62 -0.67 3.72 4.62
C HIS A 62 -1.63 2.69 5.22
N MET A 63 -1.14 1.77 6.05
CA MET A 63 -2.00 0.83 6.77
C MET A 63 -2.95 1.56 7.70
N LYS A 64 -2.48 2.60 8.40
CA LYS A 64 -3.34 3.45 9.22
C LYS A 64 -4.38 4.18 8.39
N LYS A 65 -3.98 4.72 7.24
CA LYS A 65 -4.91 5.39 6.33
C LYS A 65 -5.99 4.45 5.80
N MET A 66 -5.63 3.21 5.49
CA MET A 66 -6.60 2.18 5.10
C MET A 66 -7.60 1.89 6.21
N PHE A 67 -7.12 1.80 7.44
CA PHE A 67 -7.98 1.60 8.59
C PHE A 67 -8.93 2.78 8.80
N ASP A 68 -8.40 4.00 8.73
CA ASP A 68 -9.19 5.22 8.90
C ASP A 68 -10.20 5.44 7.77
N TYR A 69 -9.95 4.88 6.59
CA TYR A 69 -10.86 4.96 5.45
C TYR A 69 -12.21 4.28 5.76
N GLY A 70 -12.20 3.25 6.59
CA GLY A 70 -13.42 2.66 7.12
C GLY A 70 -14.00 1.49 6.34
N ASN A 71 -13.35 1.00 5.27
CA ASN A 71 -13.81 -0.18 4.56
C ASN A 71 -13.29 -1.45 5.23
N THR A 72 -13.98 -1.89 6.27
CA THR A 72 -13.56 -3.04 7.08
C THR A 72 -13.46 -4.33 6.25
N LEU A 73 -14.44 -4.56 5.38
CA LEU A 73 -14.44 -5.75 4.52
C LEU A 73 -13.25 -5.76 3.56
N GLY A 74 -13.01 -4.64 2.89
CA GLY A 74 -11.88 -4.49 1.97
C GLY A 74 -10.55 -4.67 2.67
N ASN A 75 -10.39 -4.05 3.83
CA ASN A 75 -9.17 -4.21 4.64
C ASN A 75 -8.96 -5.66 5.06
N GLY A 76 -10.01 -6.33 5.46
CA GLY A 76 -9.95 -7.74 5.85
C GLY A 76 -9.49 -8.64 4.71
N TRP A 77 -10.04 -8.45 3.52
CA TRP A 77 -9.66 -9.23 2.34
C TRP A 77 -8.20 -8.98 1.92
N ILE A 78 -7.81 -7.70 1.89
CA ILE A 78 -6.43 -7.32 1.52
C ILE A 78 -5.43 -7.92 2.50
N LEU A 79 -5.67 -7.76 3.80
CA LEU A 79 -4.75 -8.26 4.83
C LEU A 79 -4.72 -9.77 4.89
N LYS A 80 -5.85 -10.44 4.66
CA LYS A 80 -5.92 -11.90 4.64
C LYS A 80 -4.99 -12.48 3.60
N THR A 81 -5.07 -12.02 2.36
CA THR A 81 -4.24 -12.54 1.27
C THR A 81 -2.79 -12.11 1.41
N TYR A 82 -2.54 -10.91 1.87
CA TYR A 82 -1.19 -10.42 2.13
C TYR A 82 -0.48 -11.26 3.20
N TYR A 83 -1.12 -11.48 4.33
CA TYR A 83 -0.53 -12.28 5.40
C TYR A 83 -0.40 -13.75 5.04
N LYS A 84 -1.34 -14.29 4.26
CA LYS A 84 -1.24 -15.65 3.77
C LYS A 84 0.03 -15.84 2.91
N LYS A 85 0.29 -14.90 2.01
CA LYS A 85 1.50 -14.92 1.19
C LYS A 85 2.75 -14.74 2.04
N LEU A 86 2.74 -13.78 2.96
CA LEU A 86 3.86 -13.51 3.85
C LEU A 86 4.22 -14.72 4.70
N LEU A 87 3.21 -15.37 5.28
CA LEU A 87 3.42 -16.58 6.09
C LEU A 87 3.98 -17.73 5.26
N SER A 88 3.53 -17.88 4.02
CA SER A 88 4.05 -18.89 3.10
C SER A 88 5.52 -18.65 2.78
N GLU A 89 5.90 -17.41 2.52
CA GLU A 89 7.29 -17.03 2.25
C GLU A 89 8.17 -17.25 3.48
N MET A 90 7.69 -16.86 4.65
CA MET A 90 8.41 -17.07 5.92
C MET A 90 8.60 -18.56 6.21
N ASP A 91 7.56 -19.37 5.98
CA ASP A 91 7.66 -20.81 6.19
C ASP A 91 8.72 -21.43 5.28
N GLY A 92 8.78 -21.01 4.01
CA GLY A 92 9.82 -21.44 3.08
C GLY A 92 11.22 -21.08 3.57
N GLU A 93 11.40 -19.86 4.06
CA GLU A 93 12.68 -19.40 4.59
C GLU A 93 13.08 -20.17 5.85
N PHE A 94 12.15 -20.42 6.76
CA PHE A 94 12.41 -21.16 7.98
C PHE A 94 12.75 -22.64 7.71
N ARG A 95 12.17 -23.24 6.69
CA ARG A 95 12.51 -24.62 6.32
C ARG A 95 13.95 -24.77 5.88
N HIS A 96 14.51 -23.73 5.26
CA HIS A 96 15.89 -23.72 4.79
C HIS A 96 16.85 -23.15 5.81
N PHE A 97 16.33 -22.63 6.91
CA PHE A 97 17.16 -22.05 7.97
C PHE A 97 17.91 -23.15 8.71
N ARG A 98 19.23 -22.97 8.79
CA ARG A 98 20.11 -23.84 9.59
C ARG A 98 20.91 -22.96 10.51
N PRO A 99 20.77 -23.14 11.84
CA PRO A 99 21.57 -22.36 12.78
C PRO A 99 23.05 -22.68 12.55
N GLN A 100 23.88 -21.66 12.51
CA GLN A 100 25.31 -21.83 12.36
C GLN A 100 25.90 -22.35 13.66
N LYS A 101 26.82 -23.32 13.57
CA LYS A 101 27.54 -23.85 14.75
C LYS A 101 28.26 -22.76 15.51
N GLN A 102 28.66 -21.69 14.85
CA GLN A 102 29.35 -20.56 15.47
C GLN A 102 28.49 -19.80 16.47
N LEU A 103 27.18 -19.89 16.39
CA LEU A 103 26.30 -19.30 17.38
C LEU A 103 26.45 -19.92 18.75
N SER A 104 26.78 -21.21 18.82
CA SER A 104 27.06 -21.88 20.07
C SER A 104 28.34 -21.39 20.74
N LEU A 105 29.29 -20.90 19.96
CA LEU A 105 30.55 -20.33 20.48
C LEU A 105 30.37 -18.91 21.02
N ILE A 106 29.41 -18.17 20.45
CA ILE A 106 29.11 -16.80 20.89
C ILE A 106 28.48 -16.80 22.29
N HIS A 107 27.81 -17.87 22.64
CA HIS A 107 27.16 -18.02 23.94
C HIS A 107 28.08 -18.48 25.08
N ILE A 108 29.31 -18.70 24.76
CA ILE A 108 30.33 -18.98 25.73
C ILE A 108 30.97 -17.67 26.22
#